data_48a22f10de036dda992062bc821fd211
#
_entry.id   48a22f10de036dda992062bc821fd211
#
_cell.length_a   1.000
_cell.length_b   1.000
_cell.length_c   1.000
_cell.angle_alpha   90.00
_cell.angle_beta   90.00
_cell.angle_gamma   90.00
#
_symmetry.space_group_name_H-M   'P 1'
#
loop_
_entity.id
_entity.type
_entity.pdbx_description
1 polymer ?
#
loop_
_entity_poly.entity_id
_entity_poly.type
_entity_poly.pdbx_seq_one_letter_code
_entity_poly.pdbx_strand_id
1 'polypeptide(L)'
;MPTLRPLPQAPQPAIDSTAATLRAKGQAADPQKFAVEVRPSTIDGQGVFALEAIAARRKIGEIRGEAVSTAEAFKRARAAEKSTGRVFMVAVSHARSVDATHTTDPLRFANHSCAPNMVLKVQQGRVAFHALRDIAVGEELTVAYGPTHHAGRLACRCGAPGCMGTL
;
A
#
# COMPACT_ATOMS: atom_id res chain seq x y z
N MET A 1 -50.66 -20.21 26.60
CA MET A 1 -49.36 -19.65 26.32
C MET A 1 -49.53 -18.55 25.27
N PRO A 2 -49.32 -17.27 25.58
CA PRO A 2 -49.49 -16.19 24.61
C PRO A 2 -48.24 -16.08 23.73
N THR A 3 -48.44 -16.09 22.43
CA THR A 3 -47.41 -15.90 21.39
C THR A 3 -47.01 -14.42 21.35
N LEU A 4 -45.73 -14.15 21.64
CA LEU A 4 -45.14 -12.83 21.51
C LEU A 4 -45.01 -12.45 20.03
N ARG A 5 -45.66 -11.37 19.63
CA ARG A 5 -45.47 -10.72 18.32
C ARG A 5 -44.10 -10.04 18.28
N PRO A 6 -43.32 -10.18 17.19
CA PRO A 6 -42.10 -9.42 17.04
C PRO A 6 -42.37 -7.93 16.82
N LEU A 7 -41.59 -7.08 17.47
CA LEU A 7 -41.64 -5.63 17.33
C LEU A 7 -41.17 -5.20 15.91
N PRO A 8 -41.76 -4.14 15.35
CA PRO A 8 -41.34 -3.61 14.06
C PRO A 8 -39.92 -3.03 14.16
N GLN A 9 -39.04 -3.44 13.24
CA GLN A 9 -37.69 -2.87 13.11
C GLN A 9 -37.82 -1.44 12.58
N ALA A 10 -37.10 -0.52 13.23
CA ALA A 10 -36.97 0.86 12.77
C ALA A 10 -36.23 0.91 11.41
N PRO A 11 -36.62 1.82 10.51
CA PRO A 11 -35.96 1.98 9.23
C PRO A 11 -34.49 2.39 9.43
N GLN A 12 -33.58 1.65 8.82
CA GLN A 12 -32.16 2.01 8.76
C GLN A 12 -32.03 3.25 7.88
N PRO A 13 -31.22 4.25 8.27
CA PRO A 13 -30.97 5.40 7.42
C PRO A 13 -30.27 4.94 6.13
N ALA A 14 -30.81 5.33 4.99
CA ALA A 14 -30.17 5.16 3.69
C ALA A 14 -28.84 5.91 3.71
N ILE A 15 -27.75 5.17 3.51
CA ILE A 15 -26.41 5.75 3.28
C ILE A 15 -26.46 6.39 1.91
N ASP A 16 -26.59 7.72 1.88
CA ASP A 16 -26.56 8.53 0.67
C ASP A 16 -25.14 8.49 0.09
N SER A 17 -24.95 7.71 -0.98
CA SER A 17 -23.67 7.47 -1.65
C SER A 17 -23.28 8.59 -2.64
N THR A 18 -23.80 9.79 -2.49
CA THR A 18 -23.55 10.95 -3.37
C THR A 18 -22.61 11.99 -2.76
N ALA A 19 -21.51 11.58 -2.17
CA ALA A 19 -20.38 12.49 -1.97
C ALA A 19 -19.41 12.42 -3.16
N ALA A 20 -19.88 12.72 -4.36
CA ALA A 20 -19.01 13.14 -5.45
C ALA A 20 -18.43 14.51 -5.07
N THR A 21 -17.28 14.49 -4.38
CA THR A 21 -16.54 15.70 -3.99
C THR A 21 -16.20 16.48 -5.26
N LEU A 22 -16.89 17.59 -5.48
CA LEU A 22 -16.57 18.56 -6.54
C LEU A 22 -15.15 19.07 -6.29
N ARG A 23 -14.18 18.59 -7.05
CA ARG A 23 -12.79 19.05 -6.98
C ARG A 23 -12.71 20.48 -7.49
N ALA A 24 -12.11 21.36 -6.69
CA ALA A 24 -11.76 22.70 -7.14
C ALA A 24 -10.77 22.60 -8.31
N LYS A 25 -10.96 23.45 -9.34
CA LYS A 25 -10.08 23.53 -10.50
C LYS A 25 -8.66 23.86 -10.04
N GLY A 26 -7.69 22.97 -10.31
CA GLY A 26 -6.28 23.13 -9.88
C GLY A 26 -5.84 22.27 -8.69
N GLN A 27 -6.75 21.54 -8.02
CA GLN A 27 -6.37 20.61 -6.97
C GLN A 27 -5.73 19.35 -7.57
N ALA A 28 -4.56 18.93 -7.02
CA ALA A 28 -3.90 17.70 -7.41
C ALA A 28 -4.87 16.51 -7.28
N ALA A 29 -4.87 15.61 -8.28
CA ALA A 29 -5.71 14.41 -8.22
C ALA A 29 -5.30 13.58 -7.00
N ASP A 30 -6.31 13.04 -6.26
CA ASP A 30 -6.06 12.07 -5.21
C ASP A 30 -5.28 10.88 -5.81
N PRO A 31 -4.10 10.57 -5.26
CA PRO A 31 -3.30 9.46 -5.74
C PRO A 31 -3.96 8.12 -5.45
N GLN A 32 -4.79 8.03 -4.41
CA GLN A 32 -5.50 6.81 -4.00
C GLN A 32 -6.76 6.62 -4.84
N LYS A 33 -6.96 5.42 -5.42
CA LYS A 33 -8.07 5.09 -6.33
C LYS A 33 -9.07 4.10 -5.73
N PHE A 34 -8.66 3.36 -4.71
CA PHE A 34 -9.47 2.39 -3.99
C PHE A 34 -9.33 2.63 -2.51
N ALA A 35 -10.39 2.35 -1.75
CA ALA A 35 -10.36 2.45 -0.30
C ALA A 35 -9.44 1.38 0.29
N VAL A 36 -8.53 1.80 1.15
CA VAL A 36 -7.58 0.93 1.84
C VAL A 36 -7.43 1.36 3.29
N GLU A 37 -7.00 0.45 4.15
CA GLU A 37 -6.64 0.75 5.54
C GLU A 37 -5.21 0.29 5.86
N VAL A 38 -4.57 0.97 6.78
CA VAL A 38 -3.28 0.56 7.35
C VAL A 38 -3.54 -0.05 8.72
N ARG A 39 -3.11 -1.30 8.90
CA ARG A 39 -3.27 -2.03 10.17
C ARG A 39 -2.09 -2.99 10.39
N PRO A 40 -1.93 -3.59 11.59
CA PRO A 40 -0.89 -4.59 11.86
C PRO A 40 -0.91 -5.72 10.83
N SER A 41 0.27 -6.11 10.35
CA SER A 41 0.49 -7.18 9.39
C SER A 41 1.21 -8.37 10.01
N THR A 42 0.89 -9.57 9.54
CA THR A 42 1.62 -10.79 9.88
C THR A 42 2.94 -10.92 9.13
N ILE A 43 3.13 -10.15 8.05
CA ILE A 43 4.37 -10.13 7.26
C ILE A 43 5.43 -9.32 7.99
N ASP A 44 5.15 -8.01 8.21
CA ASP A 44 6.03 -7.14 8.97
C ASP A 44 5.29 -5.87 9.44
N GLY A 45 5.42 -5.53 10.70
CA GLY A 45 4.94 -4.31 11.33
C GLY A 45 3.52 -3.89 10.94
N GLN A 46 3.41 -2.93 10.01
CA GLN A 46 2.15 -2.45 9.42
C GLN A 46 2.03 -2.93 7.98
N GLY A 47 0.81 -3.23 7.55
CA GLY A 47 0.47 -3.53 6.16
C GLY A 47 -0.68 -2.65 5.68
N VAL A 48 -0.93 -2.65 4.39
CA VAL A 48 -2.07 -1.98 3.77
C VAL A 48 -3.03 -3.02 3.22
N PHE A 49 -4.32 -2.85 3.50
CA PHE A 49 -5.36 -3.84 3.20
C PHE A 49 -6.48 -3.21 2.37
N ALA A 50 -7.00 -3.97 1.42
CA ALA A 50 -8.11 -3.54 0.57
C ALA A 50 -9.42 -3.49 1.38
N LEU A 51 -10.14 -2.36 1.34
CA LEU A 51 -11.47 -2.21 1.91
C LEU A 51 -12.59 -2.48 0.89
N GLU A 52 -12.23 -2.58 -0.38
CA GLU A 52 -13.13 -2.93 -1.49
C GLU A 52 -12.44 -3.88 -2.47
N ALA A 53 -13.21 -4.60 -3.28
CA ALA A 53 -12.65 -5.50 -4.30
C ALA A 53 -11.96 -4.70 -5.42
N ILE A 54 -10.77 -5.14 -5.82
CA ILE A 54 -9.96 -4.48 -6.84
C ILE A 54 -9.74 -5.45 -8.00
N ALA A 55 -10.26 -5.12 -9.17
CA ALA A 55 -10.07 -5.95 -10.35
C ALA A 55 -8.62 -5.91 -10.86
N ALA A 56 -8.19 -7.00 -11.49
CA ALA A 56 -6.87 -7.10 -12.13
C ALA A 56 -6.56 -5.92 -13.05
N ARG A 57 -5.29 -5.53 -13.13
CA ARG A 57 -4.73 -4.44 -13.93
C ARG A 57 -5.19 -3.03 -13.55
N ARG A 58 -6.06 -2.86 -12.55
CA ARG A 58 -6.46 -1.53 -12.09
C ARG A 58 -5.31 -0.85 -11.36
N LYS A 59 -5.17 0.46 -11.58
CA LYS A 59 -4.29 1.31 -10.78
C LYS A 59 -4.91 1.50 -9.41
N ILE A 60 -4.17 1.13 -8.37
CA ILE A 60 -4.65 1.19 -6.97
C ILE A 60 -4.37 2.57 -6.38
N GLY A 61 -3.18 3.10 -6.62
CA GLY A 61 -2.78 4.41 -6.12
C GLY A 61 -1.33 4.72 -6.48
N GLU A 62 -0.81 5.78 -5.88
CA GLU A 62 0.59 6.22 -6.03
C GLU A 62 1.20 6.45 -4.65
N ILE A 63 2.52 6.34 -4.59
CA ILE A 63 3.31 6.91 -3.50
C ILE A 63 3.96 8.20 -4.02
N ARG A 64 3.81 9.25 -3.25
CA ARG A 64 4.50 10.53 -3.42
C ARG A 64 5.56 10.66 -2.34
N GLY A 65 6.51 11.53 -2.55
CA GLY A 65 7.57 11.79 -1.58
C GLY A 65 8.62 12.75 -2.14
N GLU A 66 9.69 12.91 -1.39
CA GLU A 66 10.83 13.71 -1.80
C GLU A 66 11.67 12.96 -2.83
N ALA A 67 11.96 13.58 -3.97
CA ALA A 67 12.90 13.03 -4.94
C ALA A 67 14.33 13.26 -4.45
N VAL A 68 15.06 12.17 -4.21
CA VAL A 68 16.44 12.19 -3.73
C VAL A 68 17.35 11.41 -4.66
N SER A 69 18.67 11.65 -4.57
CA SER A 69 19.65 10.78 -5.27
C SER A 69 19.68 9.39 -4.62
N THR A 70 20.05 8.37 -5.40
CA THR A 70 20.19 7.02 -4.87
C THR A 70 21.20 6.96 -3.72
N ALA A 71 22.30 7.71 -3.78
CA ALA A 71 23.29 7.78 -2.70
C ALA A 71 22.68 8.35 -1.41
N GLU A 72 21.92 9.43 -1.49
CA GLU A 72 21.21 10.02 -0.33
C GLU A 72 20.14 9.06 0.20
N ALA A 73 19.40 8.37 -0.68
CA ALA A 73 18.42 7.37 -0.27
C ALA A 73 19.05 6.24 0.54
N PHE A 74 20.18 5.70 0.13
CA PHE A 74 20.92 4.70 0.90
C PHE A 74 21.41 5.19 2.27
N LYS A 75 21.88 6.44 2.34
CA LYS A 75 22.29 7.07 3.60
C LYS A 75 21.10 7.20 4.56
N ARG A 76 19.97 7.73 4.07
CA ARG A 76 18.74 7.88 4.85
C ARG A 76 18.16 6.53 5.26
N ALA A 77 18.13 5.54 4.37
CA ALA A 77 17.66 4.20 4.66
C ALA A 77 18.42 3.56 5.83
N ARG A 78 19.75 3.61 5.81
CA ARG A 78 20.57 3.10 6.93
C ARG A 78 20.34 3.83 8.24
N ALA A 79 20.12 5.14 8.20
CA ALA A 79 19.82 5.93 9.39
C ALA A 79 18.42 5.58 9.94
N ALA A 80 17.42 5.48 9.07
CA ALA A 80 16.05 5.11 9.42
C ALA A 80 15.97 3.68 9.99
N GLU A 81 16.69 2.72 9.40
CA GLU A 81 16.77 1.34 9.88
C GLU A 81 17.30 1.30 11.33
N LYS A 82 18.35 2.06 11.65
CA LYS A 82 18.93 2.13 13.00
C LYS A 82 18.01 2.81 14.01
N SER A 83 17.26 3.84 13.62
CA SER A 83 16.45 4.66 14.53
C SER A 83 15.04 4.14 14.73
N THR A 84 14.39 3.67 13.66
CA THR A 84 12.97 3.28 13.65
C THR A 84 12.73 1.85 13.20
N GLY A 85 13.71 1.20 12.60
CA GLY A 85 13.58 -0.11 11.94
C GLY A 85 12.73 -0.06 10.66
N ARG A 86 12.35 1.12 10.16
CA ARG A 86 11.45 1.28 9.01
C ARG A 86 12.07 2.14 7.93
N VAL A 87 11.98 1.67 6.69
CA VAL A 87 12.52 2.35 5.52
C VAL A 87 11.41 2.49 4.48
N PHE A 88 11.15 3.73 4.04
CA PHE A 88 10.15 4.06 3.03
C PHE A 88 10.80 4.67 1.78
N MET A 89 11.75 3.96 1.20
CA MET A 89 12.49 4.38 0.02
C MET A 89 12.10 3.53 -1.18
N VAL A 90 11.81 4.16 -2.30
CA VAL A 90 11.49 3.50 -3.56
C VAL A 90 12.46 3.96 -4.64
N ALA A 91 13.26 3.04 -5.19
CA ALA A 91 14.12 3.34 -6.34
C ALA A 91 13.24 3.57 -7.59
N VAL A 92 13.43 4.71 -8.25
CA VAL A 92 12.71 5.04 -9.49
C VAL A 92 13.60 4.98 -10.73
N SER A 93 14.92 5.02 -10.52
CA SER A 93 15.95 4.78 -11.53
C SER A 93 17.27 4.44 -10.85
N HIS A 94 18.33 4.17 -11.65
CA HIS A 94 19.66 3.96 -11.10
C HIS A 94 20.21 5.17 -10.32
N ALA A 95 19.76 6.38 -10.65
CA ALA A 95 20.26 7.63 -10.06
C ALA A 95 19.30 8.28 -9.07
N ARG A 96 18.02 7.88 -9.04
CA ARG A 96 16.97 8.55 -8.28
C ARG A 96 16.11 7.59 -7.49
N SER A 97 15.68 8.05 -6.31
CA SER A 97 14.74 7.39 -5.42
C SER A 97 13.70 8.38 -4.94
N VAL A 98 12.55 7.88 -4.48
CA VAL A 98 11.52 8.64 -3.76
C VAL A 98 11.60 8.24 -2.29
N ASP A 99 11.77 9.24 -1.43
CA ASP A 99 11.67 9.13 0.01
C ASP A 99 10.23 9.40 0.44
N ALA A 100 9.51 8.36 0.84
CA ALA A 100 8.12 8.41 1.26
C ALA A 100 7.95 8.49 2.79
N THR A 101 9.01 8.80 3.54
CA THR A 101 8.99 8.83 5.01
C THR A 101 7.94 9.81 5.56
N HIS A 102 7.76 10.94 4.91
CA HIS A 102 6.87 12.01 5.38
C HIS A 102 5.56 12.14 4.58
N THR A 103 5.28 11.22 3.64
CA THR A 103 4.00 11.22 2.93
C THR A 103 2.90 10.61 3.78
N THR A 104 1.65 10.99 3.49
CA THR A 104 0.44 10.38 4.07
C THR A 104 -0.11 9.24 3.21
N ASP A 105 0.51 8.95 2.06
CA ASP A 105 0.02 7.93 1.13
C ASP A 105 0.10 6.53 1.77
N PRO A 106 -1.01 5.80 1.92
CA PRO A 106 -1.07 4.55 2.68
C PRO A 106 -0.26 3.42 2.04
N LEU A 107 -0.09 3.43 0.71
CA LEU A 107 0.64 2.40 -0.03
C LEU A 107 2.14 2.33 0.31
N ARG A 108 2.68 3.32 1.05
CA ARG A 108 4.04 3.24 1.59
C ARG A 108 4.22 2.08 2.58
N PHE A 109 3.13 1.56 3.14
CA PHE A 109 3.10 0.41 4.04
C PHE A 109 2.89 -0.92 3.31
N ALA A 110 2.92 -0.94 1.97
CA ALA A 110 2.81 -2.19 1.23
C ALA A 110 4.03 -3.08 1.51
N ASN A 111 3.79 -4.23 2.12
CA ASN A 111 4.82 -5.20 2.47
C ASN A 111 5.30 -5.99 1.25
N HIS A 112 6.48 -6.61 1.38
CA HIS A 112 6.99 -7.53 0.38
C HIS A 112 6.24 -8.86 0.40
N SER A 113 6.00 -9.39 -0.80
CA SER A 113 5.66 -10.81 -0.99
C SER A 113 6.41 -11.38 -2.18
N CYS A 114 6.84 -12.64 -2.06
CA CYS A 114 7.41 -13.41 -3.18
C CYS A 114 6.32 -13.84 -4.17
N ALA A 115 5.02 -13.80 -3.77
CA ALA A 115 3.86 -13.97 -4.65
C ALA A 115 2.92 -12.75 -4.48
N PRO A 116 3.33 -11.57 -5.00
CA PRO A 116 2.63 -10.31 -4.74
C PRO A 116 1.31 -10.24 -5.50
N ASN A 117 0.37 -9.43 -5.00
CA ASN A 117 -0.87 -9.11 -5.70
C ASN A 117 -0.83 -7.75 -6.39
N MET A 118 0.24 -6.97 -6.18
CA MET A 118 0.47 -5.71 -6.88
C MET A 118 1.82 -5.68 -7.58
N VAL A 119 1.91 -4.84 -8.60
CA VAL A 119 3.18 -4.44 -9.24
C VAL A 119 3.39 -2.95 -9.12
N LEU A 120 4.62 -2.56 -8.81
CA LEU A 120 5.08 -1.18 -8.82
C LEU A 120 5.48 -0.81 -10.25
N LYS A 121 4.97 0.32 -10.75
CA LYS A 121 5.34 0.90 -12.05
C LYS A 121 5.83 2.33 -11.85
N VAL A 122 6.98 2.62 -12.43
CA VAL A 122 7.53 3.98 -12.44
C VAL A 122 7.28 4.61 -13.80
N GLN A 123 6.55 5.71 -13.81
CA GLN A 123 6.26 6.48 -15.02
C GLN A 123 6.48 7.97 -14.73
N GLN A 124 7.35 8.62 -15.47
CA GLN A 124 7.65 10.05 -15.34
C GLN A 124 8.00 10.44 -13.88
N GLY A 125 8.75 9.59 -13.17
CA GLY A 125 9.13 9.81 -11.76
C GLY A 125 8.02 9.56 -10.74
N ARG A 126 6.82 9.13 -11.16
CA ARG A 126 5.72 8.72 -10.27
C ARG A 126 5.80 7.23 -9.99
N VAL A 127 5.57 6.87 -8.74
CA VAL A 127 5.52 5.48 -8.27
C VAL A 127 4.07 5.07 -8.15
N ALA A 128 3.59 4.24 -9.07
CA ALA A 128 2.20 3.79 -9.11
C ALA A 128 2.10 2.27 -8.87
N PHE A 129 1.06 1.85 -8.15
CA PHE A 129 0.76 0.44 -7.90
C PHE A 129 -0.44 -0.01 -8.73
N HIS A 130 -0.32 -1.16 -9.36
CA HIS A 130 -1.37 -1.79 -10.16
C HIS A 130 -1.61 -3.21 -9.67
N ALA A 131 -2.88 -3.63 -9.64
CA ALA A 131 -3.25 -4.99 -9.32
C ALA A 131 -2.73 -5.97 -10.38
N LEU A 132 -2.07 -7.04 -9.96
CA LEU A 132 -1.63 -8.15 -10.82
C LEU A 132 -2.75 -9.14 -11.11
N ARG A 133 -3.68 -9.30 -10.17
CA ARG A 133 -4.85 -10.17 -10.22
C ARG A 133 -6.01 -9.48 -9.53
N ASP A 134 -7.15 -10.11 -9.52
CA ASP A 134 -8.25 -9.66 -8.66
C ASP A 134 -7.83 -9.77 -7.19
N ILE A 135 -8.16 -8.76 -6.39
CA ILE A 135 -7.85 -8.64 -4.97
C ILE A 135 -9.17 -8.55 -4.22
N ALA A 136 -9.33 -9.41 -3.23
CA ALA A 136 -10.54 -9.45 -2.41
C ALA A 136 -10.53 -8.38 -1.32
N VAL A 137 -11.72 -8.06 -0.80
CA VAL A 137 -11.87 -7.22 0.39
C VAL A 137 -11.16 -7.88 1.57
N GLY A 138 -10.41 -7.09 2.34
CA GLY A 138 -9.64 -7.53 3.50
C GLY A 138 -8.29 -8.18 3.16
N GLU A 139 -7.96 -8.35 1.88
CA GLU A 139 -6.66 -8.89 1.46
C GLU A 139 -5.54 -7.86 1.65
N GLU A 140 -4.37 -8.30 2.16
CA GLU A 140 -3.20 -7.44 2.26
C GLU A 140 -2.62 -7.15 0.87
N LEU A 141 -2.37 -5.88 0.60
CA LEU A 141 -1.76 -5.42 -0.63
C LEU A 141 -0.23 -5.57 -0.53
N THR A 142 0.34 -6.41 -1.37
CA THR A 142 1.76 -6.74 -1.34
C THR A 142 2.43 -6.53 -2.68
N VAL A 143 3.73 -6.21 -2.64
CA VAL A 143 4.54 -5.96 -3.82
C VAL A 143 5.89 -6.70 -3.73
N ALA A 144 6.47 -7.10 -4.85
CA ALA A 144 7.85 -7.58 -4.84
C ALA A 144 8.80 -6.39 -4.68
N TYR A 145 9.58 -6.42 -3.61
CA TYR A 145 10.66 -5.43 -3.43
C TYR A 145 11.80 -5.75 -4.38
N GLY A 146 12.27 -5.11 -5.24
CA GLY A 146 13.48 -5.43 -6.01
C GLY A 146 14.72 -5.56 -5.10
N PRO A 147 15.93 -5.38 -5.62
CA PRO A 147 17.13 -5.37 -4.80
C PRO A 147 17.01 -4.33 -3.68
N THR A 148 17.10 -4.77 -2.43
CA THR A 148 17.03 -3.91 -1.25
C THR A 148 18.42 -3.61 -0.72
N HIS A 149 18.56 -2.60 0.15
CA HIS A 149 19.81 -2.31 0.86
C HIS A 149 20.23 -3.43 1.84
N HIS A 150 19.32 -4.38 2.13
CA HIS A 150 19.62 -5.56 2.94
C HIS A 150 20.46 -6.59 2.21
N ALA A 151 20.46 -6.61 0.87
CA ALA A 151 21.26 -7.51 0.03
C ALA A 151 21.14 -8.99 0.45
N GLY A 152 19.90 -9.48 0.67
CA GLY A 152 19.61 -10.85 1.06
C GLY A 152 19.84 -11.21 2.53
N ARG A 153 20.18 -10.23 3.39
CA ARG A 153 20.45 -10.49 4.81
C ARG A 153 19.20 -10.49 5.71
N LEU A 154 18.09 -9.93 5.22
CA LEU A 154 16.85 -9.89 5.96
C LEU A 154 15.98 -11.11 5.65
N ALA A 155 15.49 -11.80 6.68
CA ALA A 155 14.57 -12.92 6.49
C ALA A 155 13.22 -12.45 5.91
N CYS A 156 12.76 -13.12 4.86
CA CYS A 156 11.45 -12.89 4.29
C CYS A 156 10.38 -13.64 5.10
N ARG A 157 9.34 -12.93 5.52
CA ARG A 157 8.21 -13.46 6.30
C ARG A 157 6.90 -13.48 5.52
N CYS A 158 6.93 -13.37 4.18
CA CYS A 158 5.71 -13.21 3.38
C CYS A 158 4.77 -14.42 3.39
N GLY A 159 5.23 -15.60 3.84
CA GLY A 159 4.40 -16.82 3.92
C GLY A 159 3.95 -17.38 2.58
N ALA A 160 4.40 -16.82 1.45
CA ALA A 160 4.00 -17.28 0.13
C ALA A 160 4.56 -18.67 -0.18
N PRO A 161 3.80 -19.55 -0.88
CA PRO A 161 4.36 -20.77 -1.46
C PRO A 161 5.55 -20.40 -2.38
N GLY A 162 6.69 -21.07 -2.20
CA GLY A 162 7.92 -20.75 -2.96
C GLY A 162 8.61 -19.47 -2.52
N CYS A 163 8.39 -19.01 -1.28
CA CYS A 163 9.12 -17.90 -0.69
C CYS A 163 10.64 -18.11 -0.78
N MET A 164 11.38 -17.09 -1.23
CA MET A 164 12.85 -17.15 -1.36
C MET A 164 13.59 -17.15 -0.02
N GLY A 165 12.91 -16.93 1.09
CA GLY A 165 13.46 -16.95 2.45
C GLY A 165 14.19 -15.66 2.86
N THR A 166 14.64 -14.84 1.93
CA THR A 166 15.40 -13.60 2.20
C THR A 166 14.99 -12.42 1.31
N LEU A 167 15.33 -11.20 1.75
CA LEU A 167 15.15 -9.90 1.07
C LEU A 167 16.47 -9.25 0.76
#